data_cc4e3abac5bae8f33693f0653cb77d8c
#
_entry.id   cc4e3abac5bae8f33693f0653cb77d8c
#
_cell.length_a   1.000
_cell.length_b   1.000
_cell.length_c   1.000
_cell.angle_alpha   90.00
_cell.angle_beta   90.00
_cell.angle_gamma   90.00
#
_symmetry.space_group_name_H-M   'P 1'
#
loop_
_entity.id
_entity.type
_entity.pdbx_description
1 polymer ?
#
loop_
_entity_poly.entity_id
_entity_poly.type
_entity_poly.pdbx_seq_one_letter_code
_entity_poly.pdbx_strand_id
1 'polypeptide(L)'
;LGIEHFEFDSYYRSNKKGSDYKVKDNQIQKNFNNIIKNSKNNKEIIVGDQIKSTASLDNYYKNFENIFKNHYKKIPEYIKNIKENYNCENKEIQMCFFAEDVTPLGSCFLDKNRKLNSLSPIHSIQIRQLLQNSPLIKYLIIGKFFNTTYQLSIIENTKENIEYLSNTLNEVNENNFVKFDKIEKRAYITKNKIKE
;
A
#
# COMPACT_ATOMS: atom_id res chain seq x y z
N LEU A 1 -14.14 -12.55 14.33
CA LEU A 1 -13.03 -11.75 13.82
C LEU A 1 -13.60 -10.49 13.14
N GLY A 2 -13.21 -9.30 13.59
CA GLY A 2 -13.48 -8.05 12.87
C GLY A 2 -12.35 -7.74 11.90
N ILE A 3 -12.66 -7.13 10.73
CA ILE A 3 -11.65 -6.72 9.76
C ILE A 3 -11.77 -5.22 9.54
N GLU A 4 -10.67 -4.49 9.68
CA GLU A 4 -10.55 -3.08 9.38
C GLU A 4 -9.55 -2.89 8.23
N HIS A 5 -9.96 -2.18 7.18
CA HIS A 5 -9.15 -1.91 6.00
C HIS A 5 -8.66 -0.46 5.97
N PHE A 6 -7.40 -0.26 5.61
CA PHE A 6 -6.84 1.06 5.34
C PHE A 6 -5.75 1.02 4.27
N GLU A 7 -5.58 2.14 3.58
CA GLU A 7 -4.54 2.35 2.57
C GLU A 7 -3.39 3.21 3.11
N PHE A 8 -2.18 2.95 2.66
CA PHE A 8 -1.00 3.78 2.91
C PHE A 8 -0.07 3.82 1.69
N ASP A 9 0.84 4.79 1.65
CA ASP A 9 1.83 4.95 0.59
C ASP A 9 3.16 5.53 1.12
N SER A 10 4.16 5.66 0.26
CA SER A 10 5.49 6.17 0.59
C SER A 10 5.67 7.68 0.38
N TYR A 11 4.61 8.40 -0.02
CA TYR A 11 4.71 9.81 -0.39
C TYR A 11 4.40 10.75 0.76
N TYR A 12 5.05 11.91 0.76
CA TYR A 12 4.72 12.98 1.69
C TYR A 12 3.30 13.50 1.41
N ARG A 13 2.52 13.69 2.47
CA ARG A 13 1.17 14.27 2.42
C ARG A 13 1.22 15.67 3.00
N SER A 14 1.22 16.69 2.14
CA SER A 14 0.91 18.04 2.59
C SER A 14 -0.56 18.12 3.02
N ASN A 15 -0.85 18.82 4.09
CA ASN A 15 -2.06 18.82 4.94
C ASN A 15 -3.46 18.80 4.28
N LYS A 16 -3.62 18.73 2.95
CA LYS A 16 -4.96 18.73 2.30
C LYS A 16 -5.09 17.99 0.96
N LYS A 17 -4.05 17.44 0.35
CA LYS A 17 -4.13 17.05 -1.08
C LYS A 17 -3.74 15.62 -1.46
N GLY A 18 -3.51 14.72 -0.52
CA GLY A 18 -3.03 13.37 -0.84
C GLY A 18 -1.56 13.38 -1.30
N SER A 19 -1.05 12.23 -1.77
CA SER A 19 0.30 12.18 -2.33
C SER A 19 0.37 12.89 -3.68
N ASP A 20 1.46 13.61 -3.96
CA ASP A 20 1.68 14.29 -5.24
C ASP A 20 1.61 13.31 -6.42
N TYR A 21 2.05 12.06 -6.18
CA TYR A 21 1.94 11.00 -7.17
C TYR A 21 0.48 10.67 -7.50
N LYS A 22 -0.38 10.47 -6.49
CA LYS A 22 -1.80 10.11 -6.68
C LYS A 22 -2.55 11.21 -7.46
N VAL A 23 -2.24 12.47 -7.17
CA VAL A 23 -2.82 13.62 -7.89
C VAL A 23 -2.40 13.61 -9.36
N LYS A 24 -1.11 13.41 -9.63
CA LYS A 24 -0.57 13.35 -11.00
C LYS A 24 -1.06 12.12 -11.76
N ASP A 25 -1.08 10.94 -11.13
CA ASP A 25 -1.62 9.72 -11.76
C ASP A 25 -3.08 9.91 -12.20
N ASN A 26 -3.92 10.51 -11.36
CA ASN A 26 -5.30 10.81 -11.69
C ASN A 26 -5.43 11.78 -12.87
N GLN A 27 -4.57 12.79 -12.97
CA GLN A 27 -4.53 13.73 -14.11
C GLN A 27 -4.14 13.02 -15.40
N ILE A 28 -3.08 12.21 -15.34
CA ILE A 28 -2.60 11.42 -16.48
C ILE A 28 -3.66 10.42 -16.93
N GLN A 29 -4.33 9.74 -15.99
CA GLN A 29 -5.40 8.79 -16.32
C GLN A 29 -6.57 9.46 -17.03
N LYS A 30 -6.98 10.65 -16.59
CA LYS A 30 -8.03 11.44 -17.28
C LYS A 30 -7.63 11.81 -18.71
N ASN A 31 -6.41 12.34 -18.87
CA ASN A 31 -5.88 12.70 -20.18
C ASN A 31 -5.77 11.48 -21.11
N PHE A 32 -5.26 10.38 -20.58
CA PHE A 32 -5.12 9.12 -21.31
C PHE A 32 -6.48 8.60 -21.79
N ASN A 33 -7.48 8.55 -20.93
CA ASN A 33 -8.84 8.13 -21.29
C ASN A 33 -9.47 9.02 -22.37
N ASN A 34 -9.25 10.35 -22.29
CA ASN A 34 -9.73 11.29 -23.29
C ASN A 34 -9.08 11.06 -24.66
N ILE A 35 -7.75 10.81 -24.69
CA ILE A 35 -7.03 10.53 -25.93
C ILE A 35 -7.51 9.22 -26.54
N ILE A 36 -7.69 8.16 -25.75
CA ILE A 36 -8.22 6.87 -26.23
C ILE A 36 -9.61 7.07 -26.84
N LYS A 37 -10.51 7.75 -26.14
CA LYS A 37 -11.89 7.99 -26.57
C LYS A 37 -11.95 8.75 -27.90
N ASN A 38 -11.05 9.70 -28.11
CA ASN A 38 -11.03 10.55 -29.31
C ASN A 38 -10.12 10.00 -30.43
N SER A 39 -9.49 8.87 -30.23
CA SER A 39 -8.58 8.28 -31.23
C SER A 39 -9.35 7.67 -32.40
N LYS A 40 -9.03 8.09 -33.62
CA LYS A 40 -9.67 7.59 -34.86
C LYS A 40 -8.83 6.56 -35.62
N ASN A 41 -7.56 6.45 -35.37
CA ASN A 41 -6.62 5.62 -36.13
C ASN A 41 -5.83 4.68 -35.20
N ASN A 42 -5.29 3.60 -35.78
CA ASN A 42 -4.35 2.71 -35.08
C ASN A 42 -3.09 3.51 -34.71
N LYS A 43 -2.79 3.57 -33.43
CA LYS A 43 -1.58 4.24 -32.94
C LYS A 43 -1.19 3.79 -31.55
N GLU A 44 0.09 3.89 -31.25
CA GLU A 44 0.59 3.85 -29.90
C GLU A 44 0.36 5.20 -29.22
N ILE A 45 -0.12 5.17 -28.00
CA ILE A 45 -0.31 6.36 -27.16
C ILE A 45 0.51 6.16 -25.90
N ILE A 46 1.33 7.14 -25.62
CA ILE A 46 2.11 7.23 -24.38
C ILE A 46 1.77 8.58 -23.74
N VAL A 47 1.25 8.55 -22.54
CA VAL A 47 0.97 9.75 -21.75
C VAL A 47 1.71 9.63 -20.44
N GLY A 48 2.55 10.58 -20.14
CA GLY A 48 3.37 10.54 -18.94
C GLY A 48 3.76 11.92 -18.43
N ASP A 49 4.28 11.97 -17.21
CA ASP A 49 4.81 13.18 -16.61
C ASP A 49 6.00 12.83 -15.68
N GLN A 50 6.92 13.77 -15.55
CA GLN A 50 7.97 13.73 -14.53
C GLN A 50 7.45 14.44 -13.29
N ILE A 51 7.61 13.81 -12.12
CA ILE A 51 7.28 14.41 -10.84
C ILE A 51 8.52 14.50 -9.97
N LYS A 52 8.56 15.52 -9.11
CA LYS A 52 9.54 15.51 -8.03
C LYS A 52 9.06 14.50 -7.01
N SER A 53 9.73 13.38 -6.93
CA SER A 53 9.37 12.34 -5.97
C SER A 53 9.55 12.84 -4.54
N THR A 54 8.48 12.76 -3.74
CA THR A 54 8.52 12.97 -2.30
C THR A 54 8.59 11.64 -1.53
N ALA A 55 8.65 10.54 -2.26
CA ALA A 55 8.77 9.20 -1.68
C ALA A 55 10.06 9.06 -0.89
N SER A 56 9.94 8.50 0.31
CA SER A 56 11.07 8.13 1.16
C SER A 56 10.71 6.92 2.02
N LEU A 57 11.70 6.22 2.48
CA LEU A 57 11.52 5.12 3.42
C LEU A 57 10.90 5.61 4.74
N ASP A 58 11.36 6.77 5.22
CA ASP A 58 10.82 7.41 6.41
C ASP A 58 9.33 7.74 6.27
N ASN A 59 8.91 8.32 5.14
CA ASN A 59 7.49 8.58 4.85
C ASN A 59 6.69 7.28 4.78
N TYR A 60 7.25 6.22 4.19
CA TYR A 60 6.61 4.92 4.11
C TYR A 60 6.24 4.38 5.49
N TYR A 61 7.22 4.34 6.39
CA TYR A 61 6.99 3.84 7.74
C TYR A 61 6.11 4.78 8.58
N LYS A 62 6.32 6.10 8.51
CA LYS A 62 5.51 7.09 9.24
C LYS A 62 4.05 7.09 8.78
N ASN A 63 3.79 7.00 7.48
CA ASN A 63 2.43 6.94 6.96
C ASN A 63 1.71 5.69 7.48
N PHE A 64 2.35 4.52 7.37
CA PHE A 64 1.80 3.29 7.94
C PHE A 64 1.52 3.43 9.44
N GLU A 65 2.52 3.84 10.21
CA GLU A 65 2.43 3.96 11.67
C GLU A 65 1.30 4.89 12.10
N ASN A 66 1.20 6.07 11.48
CA ASN A 66 0.17 7.05 11.81
C ASN A 66 -1.24 6.52 11.50
N ILE A 67 -1.43 5.88 10.35
CA ILE A 67 -2.71 5.32 9.94
C ILE A 67 -3.07 4.15 10.86
N PHE A 68 -2.14 3.22 11.09
CA PHE A 68 -2.31 2.10 12.01
C PHE A 68 -2.76 2.58 13.40
N LYS A 69 -2.04 3.54 14.01
CA LYS A 69 -2.37 4.09 15.33
C LYS A 69 -3.76 4.75 15.37
N ASN A 70 -4.15 5.44 14.28
CA ASN A 70 -5.45 6.07 14.20
C ASN A 70 -6.59 5.05 14.14
N HIS A 71 -6.42 3.95 13.39
CA HIS A 71 -7.39 2.87 13.34
C HIS A 71 -7.38 2.04 14.63
N TYR A 72 -6.22 1.80 15.22
CA TYR A 72 -6.10 1.08 16.50
C TYR A 72 -6.89 1.75 17.63
N LYS A 73 -6.84 3.08 17.72
CA LYS A 73 -7.61 3.85 18.72
C LYS A 73 -9.12 3.67 18.61
N LYS A 74 -9.64 3.30 17.43
CA LYS A 74 -11.06 3.10 17.17
C LYS A 74 -11.53 1.66 17.43
N ILE A 75 -10.63 0.72 17.69
CA ILE A 75 -10.97 -0.70 17.89
C ILE A 75 -12.04 -0.91 18.96
N PRO A 76 -12.02 -0.24 20.13
CA PRO A 76 -13.06 -0.42 21.12
C PRO A 76 -14.46 -0.09 20.58
N GLU A 77 -14.59 0.96 19.78
CA GLU A 77 -15.83 1.33 19.10
C GLU A 77 -16.24 0.28 18.04
N TYR A 78 -15.30 -0.20 17.25
CA TYR A 78 -15.57 -1.25 16.27
C TYR A 78 -16.07 -2.54 16.92
N ILE A 79 -15.41 -2.96 18.01
CA ILE A 79 -15.82 -4.16 18.78
C ILE A 79 -17.23 -3.96 19.34
N LYS A 80 -17.54 -2.81 19.91
CA LYS A 80 -18.88 -2.47 20.40
C LYS A 80 -19.92 -2.59 19.30
N ASN A 81 -19.69 -1.95 18.17
CA ASN A 81 -20.60 -1.98 17.02
C ASN A 81 -20.81 -3.42 16.47
N ILE A 82 -19.74 -4.24 16.41
CA ILE A 82 -19.84 -5.64 16.00
C ILE A 82 -20.73 -6.41 16.98
N LYS A 83 -20.52 -6.25 18.28
CA LYS A 83 -21.29 -6.95 19.32
C LYS A 83 -22.76 -6.60 19.26
N GLU A 84 -23.09 -5.32 19.14
CA GLU A 84 -24.46 -4.82 19.04
C GLU A 84 -25.16 -5.30 17.76
N ASN A 85 -24.51 -5.18 16.59
CA ASN A 85 -25.12 -5.51 15.31
C ASN A 85 -25.29 -7.02 15.07
N TYR A 86 -24.48 -7.87 15.71
CA TYR A 86 -24.50 -9.31 15.50
C TYR A 86 -24.95 -10.10 16.73
N ASN A 87 -25.48 -9.43 17.78
CA ASN A 87 -25.96 -10.03 19.03
C ASN A 87 -24.96 -11.02 19.65
N CYS A 88 -23.67 -10.62 19.66
CA CYS A 88 -22.58 -11.47 20.17
C CYS A 88 -21.86 -10.85 21.38
N GLU A 89 -22.61 -10.24 22.29
CA GLU A 89 -22.10 -9.49 23.44
C GLU A 89 -21.13 -10.29 24.32
N ASN A 90 -21.41 -11.59 24.49
CA ASN A 90 -20.61 -12.50 25.33
C ASN A 90 -19.40 -13.09 24.59
N LYS A 91 -19.14 -12.74 23.32
CA LYS A 91 -18.01 -13.26 22.56
C LYS A 91 -16.82 -12.32 22.63
N GLU A 92 -15.63 -12.90 22.75
CA GLU A 92 -14.40 -12.19 22.52
C GLU A 92 -14.25 -11.87 21.03
N ILE A 93 -14.05 -10.58 20.71
CA ILE A 93 -13.84 -10.12 19.33
C ILE A 93 -12.37 -9.76 19.17
N GLN A 94 -11.69 -10.45 18.26
CA GLN A 94 -10.34 -10.14 17.82
C GLN A 94 -10.40 -9.38 16.50
N MET A 95 -9.47 -8.46 16.30
CA MET A 95 -9.41 -7.65 15.10
C MET A 95 -8.31 -8.11 14.15
N CYS A 96 -8.58 -7.97 12.87
CA CYS A 96 -7.61 -8.10 11.79
C CYS A 96 -7.47 -6.75 11.09
N PHE A 97 -6.25 -6.26 10.93
CA PHE A 97 -5.97 -5.11 10.07
C PHE A 97 -5.57 -5.57 8.69
N PHE A 98 -6.28 -5.07 7.68
CA PHE A 98 -5.89 -5.22 6.29
C PHE A 98 -5.34 -3.88 5.81
N ALA A 99 -4.02 -3.81 5.68
CA ALA A 99 -3.27 -2.63 5.25
C ALA A 99 -2.88 -2.79 3.77
N GLU A 100 -3.33 -1.89 2.91
CA GLU A 100 -3.02 -1.92 1.49
C GLU A 100 -1.98 -0.85 1.13
N ASP A 101 -0.82 -1.30 0.62
CA ASP A 101 0.20 -0.41 0.06
C ASP A 101 -0.22 0.00 -1.36
N VAL A 102 -0.73 1.22 -1.46
CA VAL A 102 -1.18 1.81 -2.73
C VAL A 102 -0.09 2.63 -3.43
N THR A 103 1.18 2.45 -3.04
CA THR A 103 2.31 3.00 -3.76
C THR A 103 2.36 2.40 -5.16
N PRO A 104 2.36 3.22 -6.22
CA PRO A 104 2.42 2.72 -7.59
C PRO A 104 3.63 1.82 -7.81
N LEU A 105 3.42 0.69 -8.49
CA LEU A 105 4.38 -0.40 -8.68
C LEU A 105 4.81 -1.11 -7.37
N GLY A 106 4.20 -0.75 -6.25
CA GLY A 106 4.55 -1.22 -4.92
C GLY A 106 5.81 -0.59 -4.36
N SER A 107 5.90 -0.52 -3.04
CA SER A 107 7.13 -0.10 -2.36
C SER A 107 8.17 -1.20 -2.43
N CYS A 108 9.41 -0.85 -2.82
CA CYS A 108 10.48 -1.81 -3.02
C CYS A 108 11.86 -1.25 -2.64
N PHE A 109 12.82 -2.15 -2.51
CA PHE A 109 14.20 -1.83 -2.21
C PHE A 109 15.17 -2.74 -2.98
N LEU A 110 16.42 -2.31 -3.10
CA LEU A 110 17.49 -3.13 -3.64
C LEU A 110 18.25 -3.83 -2.50
N ASP A 111 18.41 -5.13 -2.58
CA ASP A 111 19.24 -5.87 -1.64
C ASP A 111 20.75 -5.65 -1.92
N LYS A 112 21.62 -6.27 -1.12
CA LYS A 112 23.08 -6.21 -1.27
C LYS A 112 23.58 -6.68 -2.64
N ASN A 113 22.81 -7.50 -3.34
CA ASN A 113 23.13 -7.99 -4.69
C ASN A 113 22.47 -7.11 -5.78
N ARG A 114 21.90 -5.96 -5.41
CA ARG A 114 21.15 -5.05 -6.30
C ARG A 114 19.92 -5.70 -6.92
N LYS A 115 19.38 -6.75 -6.31
CA LYS A 115 18.13 -7.37 -6.72
C LYS A 115 16.97 -6.60 -6.11
N LEU A 116 15.94 -6.34 -6.94
CA LEU A 116 14.72 -5.66 -6.49
C LEU A 116 13.88 -6.60 -5.62
N ASN A 117 13.57 -6.14 -4.42
CA ASN A 117 12.77 -6.84 -3.45
C ASN A 117 11.58 -5.99 -3.00
N SER A 118 10.52 -6.66 -2.62
CA SER A 118 9.29 -6.07 -2.13
C SER A 118 9.49 -5.54 -0.71
N LEU A 119 9.23 -4.25 -0.48
CA LEU A 119 9.25 -3.64 0.85
C LEU A 119 7.92 -3.89 1.56
N SER A 120 7.97 -4.16 2.85
CA SER A 120 6.80 -4.27 3.73
C SER A 120 7.03 -3.45 5.00
N PRO A 121 5.98 -2.89 5.64
CA PRO A 121 6.11 -2.17 6.90
C PRO A 121 6.84 -2.95 7.98
N ILE A 122 6.70 -4.27 8.00
CA ILE A 122 7.35 -5.15 9.00
C ILE A 122 8.88 -5.24 8.87
N HIS A 123 9.50 -4.66 7.82
CA HIS A 123 10.97 -4.50 7.79
C HIS A 123 11.45 -3.49 8.85
N SER A 124 10.59 -2.58 9.31
CA SER A 124 10.90 -1.66 10.40
C SER A 124 10.77 -2.34 11.78
N ILE A 125 11.82 -2.22 12.60
CA ILE A 125 11.78 -2.67 14.00
C ILE A 125 10.67 -1.97 14.77
N GLN A 126 10.49 -0.65 14.56
CA GLN A 126 9.47 0.16 15.22
C GLN A 126 8.06 -0.35 14.89
N ILE A 127 7.81 -0.77 13.65
CA ILE A 127 6.51 -1.32 13.26
C ILE A 127 6.27 -2.71 13.87
N ARG A 128 7.28 -3.56 13.97
CA ARG A 128 7.17 -4.84 14.68
C ARG A 128 6.85 -4.64 16.15
N GLN A 129 7.54 -3.70 16.82
CA GLN A 129 7.25 -3.32 18.22
C GLN A 129 5.84 -2.72 18.37
N LEU A 130 5.40 -1.87 17.43
CA LEU A 130 4.05 -1.33 17.42
C LEU A 130 3.01 -2.44 17.34
N LEU A 131 3.19 -3.42 16.44
CA LEU A 131 2.30 -4.57 16.30
C LEU A 131 2.28 -5.40 17.58
N GLN A 132 3.43 -5.73 18.15
CA GLN A 132 3.56 -6.48 19.41
C GLN A 132 2.86 -5.78 20.59
N ASN A 133 2.91 -4.44 20.63
CA ASN A 133 2.23 -3.62 21.64
C ASN A 133 0.75 -3.35 21.33
N SER A 134 0.19 -4.04 20.36
CA SER A 134 -1.21 -3.89 19.92
C SER A 134 -2.00 -5.20 20.11
N PRO A 135 -2.27 -5.64 21.37
CA PRO A 135 -2.82 -6.97 21.65
C PRO A 135 -4.23 -7.22 21.09
N LEU A 136 -4.98 -6.16 20.79
CA LEU A 136 -6.31 -6.31 20.17
C LEU A 136 -6.25 -6.70 18.69
N ILE A 137 -5.09 -6.61 18.05
CA ILE A 137 -4.87 -7.07 16.68
C ILE A 137 -4.39 -8.51 16.71
N LYS A 138 -5.19 -9.43 16.15
CA LYS A 138 -4.81 -10.83 15.98
C LYS A 138 -3.98 -11.06 14.73
N TYR A 139 -4.37 -10.41 13.63
CA TYR A 139 -3.68 -10.52 12.34
C TYR A 139 -3.43 -9.15 11.72
N LEU A 140 -2.24 -8.98 11.14
CA LEU A 140 -1.95 -7.92 10.19
C LEU A 140 -1.80 -8.56 8.80
N ILE A 141 -2.67 -8.17 7.88
CA ILE A 141 -2.60 -8.55 6.47
C ILE A 141 -2.08 -7.32 5.70
N ILE A 142 -1.04 -7.52 4.89
CA ILE A 142 -0.48 -6.48 4.04
C ILE A 142 -0.69 -6.89 2.59
N GLY A 143 -1.47 -6.09 1.86
CA GLY A 143 -1.73 -6.24 0.43
C GLY A 143 -0.95 -5.22 -0.38
N LYS A 144 -0.41 -5.61 -1.54
CA LYS A 144 0.26 -4.69 -2.47
C LYS A 144 0.47 -5.28 -3.85
N PHE A 145 0.62 -4.39 -4.84
CA PHE A 145 1.15 -4.76 -6.14
C PHE A 145 2.68 -4.71 -6.14
N PHE A 146 3.30 -5.77 -6.66
CA PHE A 146 4.74 -5.83 -6.90
C PHE A 146 5.01 -6.64 -8.18
N ASN A 147 5.76 -6.07 -9.12
CA ASN A 147 6.02 -6.68 -10.43
C ASN A 147 4.76 -7.26 -11.11
N THR A 148 3.71 -6.46 -11.21
CA THR A 148 2.40 -6.81 -11.81
C THR A 148 1.59 -7.88 -11.06
N THR A 149 2.09 -8.39 -9.96
CA THR A 149 1.42 -9.41 -9.13
C THR A 149 0.91 -8.79 -7.85
N TYR A 150 -0.34 -9.07 -7.48
CA TYR A 150 -0.86 -8.72 -6.17
C TYR A 150 -0.38 -9.73 -5.13
N GLN A 151 0.31 -9.24 -4.12
CA GLN A 151 0.89 -10.03 -3.04
C GLN A 151 0.14 -9.78 -1.73
N LEU A 152 -0.09 -10.85 -0.98
CA LEU A 152 -0.63 -10.79 0.38
C LEU A 152 0.38 -11.39 1.35
N SER A 153 0.66 -10.68 2.43
CA SER A 153 1.43 -11.18 3.57
C SER A 153 0.54 -11.18 4.80
N ILE A 154 0.39 -12.33 5.45
CA ILE A 154 -0.43 -12.50 6.65
C ILE A 154 0.51 -12.74 7.84
N ILE A 155 0.41 -11.90 8.84
CA ILE A 155 1.22 -11.95 10.05
C ILE A 155 0.28 -12.13 11.23
N GLU A 156 0.37 -13.26 11.90
CA GLU A 156 -0.27 -13.46 13.20
C GLU A 156 0.56 -12.75 14.28
N ASN A 157 -0.11 -11.90 15.08
CA ASN A 157 0.53 -11.10 16.11
C ASN A 157 0.80 -11.94 17.35
N THR A 158 1.78 -12.82 17.26
CA THR A 158 2.33 -13.56 18.39
C THR A 158 3.78 -13.15 18.64
N LYS A 159 4.23 -13.34 19.89
CA LYS A 159 5.61 -13.00 20.25
C LYS A 159 6.60 -13.79 19.40
N GLU A 160 6.37 -15.07 19.20
CA GLU A 160 7.21 -15.99 18.43
C GLU A 160 7.34 -15.52 16.96
N ASN A 161 6.22 -15.13 16.34
CA ASN A 161 6.25 -14.64 14.97
C ASN A 161 7.00 -13.31 14.84
N ILE A 162 6.81 -12.39 15.78
CA ILE A 162 7.52 -11.10 15.77
C ILE A 162 9.02 -11.30 15.99
N GLU A 163 9.43 -12.21 16.89
CA GLU A 163 10.82 -12.57 17.09
C GLU A 163 11.43 -13.24 15.85
N TYR A 164 10.71 -14.17 15.22
CA TYR A 164 11.12 -14.79 13.96
C TYR A 164 11.36 -13.75 12.85
N LEU A 165 10.42 -12.82 12.65
CA LEU A 165 10.56 -11.73 11.67
C LEU A 165 11.75 -10.83 12.01
N SER A 166 12.03 -10.59 13.29
CA SER A 166 13.17 -9.77 13.72
C SER A 166 14.52 -10.40 13.43
N ASN A 167 14.57 -11.73 13.42
CA ASN A 167 15.78 -12.49 13.13
C ASN A 167 16.01 -12.77 11.66
N THR A 168 14.94 -12.70 10.83
CA THR A 168 14.99 -13.11 9.42
C THR A 168 14.94 -11.95 8.43
N LEU A 169 14.29 -10.83 8.78
CA LEU A 169 14.17 -9.69 7.88
C LEU A 169 15.40 -8.79 7.94
N ASN A 170 15.96 -8.49 6.77
CA ASN A 170 17.03 -7.52 6.64
C ASN A 170 16.51 -6.10 6.89
N GLU A 171 17.32 -5.27 7.52
CA GLU A 171 17.05 -3.84 7.60
C GLU A 171 17.11 -3.19 6.21
N VAL A 172 16.17 -2.30 5.96
CA VAL A 172 16.13 -1.47 4.76
C VAL A 172 16.46 -0.04 5.16
N ASN A 173 17.29 0.64 4.39
CA ASN A 173 17.68 2.03 4.59
C ASN A 173 17.36 2.90 3.36
N GLU A 174 17.45 4.23 3.49
CA GLU A 174 17.12 5.17 2.40
C GLU A 174 17.97 4.97 1.13
N ASN A 175 19.19 4.47 1.25
CA ASN A 175 20.09 4.32 0.10
C ASN A 175 19.67 3.17 -0.82
N ASN A 176 18.98 2.19 -0.30
CA ASN A 176 18.48 1.06 -1.07
C ASN A 176 16.96 1.09 -1.32
N PHE A 177 16.24 2.06 -0.76
CA PHE A 177 14.82 2.30 -1.09
C PHE A 177 14.68 2.84 -2.52
N VAL A 178 13.76 2.24 -3.31
CA VAL A 178 13.56 2.63 -4.70
C VAL A 178 12.47 3.70 -4.81
N LYS A 179 12.80 4.83 -5.43
CA LYS A 179 11.90 5.97 -5.67
C LYS A 179 11.44 5.98 -7.12
N PHE A 180 10.14 6.12 -7.31
CA PHE A 180 9.55 6.30 -8.65
C PHE A 180 9.12 7.74 -8.81
N ASP A 181 9.71 8.45 -9.75
CA ASP A 181 9.46 9.86 -10.04
C ASP A 181 8.97 10.13 -11.48
N LYS A 182 8.60 9.06 -12.18
CA LYS A 182 7.95 9.12 -13.48
C LYS A 182 6.65 8.33 -13.48
N ILE A 183 5.59 8.94 -14.00
CA ILE A 183 4.30 8.27 -14.24
C ILE A 183 4.09 8.18 -15.75
N GLU A 184 3.73 6.98 -16.22
CA GLU A 184 3.48 6.75 -17.64
C GLU A 184 2.35 5.75 -17.84
N LYS A 185 1.42 6.07 -18.73
CA LYS A 185 0.36 5.15 -19.20
C LYS A 185 0.56 4.91 -20.68
N ARG A 186 0.53 3.66 -21.10
CA ARG A 186 0.73 3.24 -22.49
C ARG A 186 -0.48 2.44 -22.98
N ALA A 187 -0.90 2.67 -24.20
CA ALA A 187 -1.85 1.81 -24.89
C ALA A 187 -1.55 1.76 -26.38
N TYR A 188 -1.87 0.62 -26.99
CA TYR A 188 -1.93 0.48 -28.42
C TYR A 188 -3.38 0.34 -28.84
N ILE A 189 -3.86 1.32 -29.61
CA ILE A 189 -5.26 1.32 -30.08
C ILE A 189 -5.31 0.73 -31.46
N THR A 190 -5.99 -0.42 -31.56
CA THR A 190 -6.27 -1.09 -32.83
C THR A 190 -7.74 -0.93 -33.16
N LYS A 191 -8.04 -0.33 -34.30
CA LYS A 191 -9.41 -0.39 -34.85
C LYS A 191 -9.54 -1.66 -35.66
N ASN A 192 -10.25 -2.64 -35.16
CA ASN A 192 -10.73 -3.72 -35.99
C ASN A 192 -11.68 -3.10 -37.03
N LYS A 193 -11.32 -3.15 -38.30
CA LYS A 193 -12.30 -2.98 -39.38
C LYS A 193 -13.29 -4.13 -39.21
N ILE A 194 -14.48 -3.84 -38.68
CA ILE A 194 -15.61 -4.72 -38.87
C ILE A 194 -15.80 -4.70 -40.38
N LYS A 195 -15.48 -5.78 -41.07
CA LYS A 195 -15.91 -5.98 -42.46
C LYS A 195 -17.41 -6.16 -42.37
N GLU A 196 -18.14 -5.18 -42.92
CA GLU A 196 -19.55 -5.31 -43.29
C GLU A 196 -19.70 -6.42 -44.35
#